data_7e640fa96123d3854edafc5c8c204d79
#
_entry.id   7e640fa96123d3854edafc5c8c204d79
#
_cell.length_a   1.000
_cell.length_b   1.000
_cell.length_c   1.000
_cell.angle_alpha   90.00
_cell.angle_beta   90.00
_cell.angle_gamma   90.00
#
_symmetry.space_group_name_H-M   'P 1'
#
loop_
_entity.id
_entity.type
_entity.pdbx_description
1 polymer ?
#
loop_
_entity_poly.entity_id
_entity_poly.type
_entity_poly.pdbx_seq_one_letter_code
_entity_poly.pdbx_strand_id
1 'polypeptide(L)'
;MAENFFLYYEEMDWNDHIKRAGYQIWLEPKALIYHKESVSVGRVSGLKEYFMNRNRLLFIRRNAPSALTIMVFYNYFIFVVTPRNMINYIRKGHKGFSALLLKAIWWNLTHDKNSTDLGYPLN
;
A
#
# COMPACT_ATOMS: atom_id res chain seq x y z
N MET A 1 0.23 16.02 -0.73
CA MET A 1 0.29 14.53 -0.65
C MET A 1 1.30 14.02 -1.66
N ALA A 2 1.91 12.85 -1.42
CA ALA A 2 2.88 12.29 -2.35
C ALA A 2 2.17 11.59 -3.53
N GLU A 3 2.33 12.14 -4.73
CA GLU A 3 1.66 11.66 -5.96
C GLU A 3 2.05 10.23 -6.34
N ASN A 4 3.21 9.77 -5.91
CA ASN A 4 3.71 8.42 -6.19
C ASN A 4 2.94 7.30 -5.48
N PHE A 5 2.05 7.60 -4.55
CA PHE A 5 1.11 6.62 -4.02
C PHE A 5 -0.05 6.35 -4.98
N PHE A 6 -0.55 7.35 -5.69
CA PHE A 6 -1.66 7.31 -6.64
C PHE A 6 -3.00 6.88 -6.01
N LEU A 7 -3.03 5.74 -5.30
CA LEU A 7 -4.23 5.16 -4.71
C LEU A 7 -3.86 4.38 -3.44
N TYR A 8 -4.50 4.69 -2.32
CA TYR A 8 -4.23 4.15 -0.98
C TYR A 8 -2.86 4.54 -0.39
N TYR A 9 -2.79 4.65 0.91
CA TYR A 9 -1.64 5.03 1.73
C TYR A 9 -1.22 6.51 1.66
N GLU A 10 -1.76 7.32 0.76
CA GLU A 10 -1.50 8.75 0.68
C GLU A 10 -1.91 9.48 1.95
N GLU A 11 -3.04 9.11 2.56
CA GLU A 11 -3.51 9.65 3.82
C GLU A 11 -2.62 9.25 5.00
N MET A 12 -2.12 8.02 4.99
CA MET A 12 -1.21 7.52 6.03
C MET A 12 0.14 8.25 5.96
N ASP A 13 0.68 8.44 4.76
CA ASP A 13 1.91 9.20 4.52
C ASP A 13 1.75 10.65 4.97
N TRP A 14 0.64 11.28 4.63
CA TRP A 14 0.30 12.63 5.07
C TRP A 14 0.22 12.74 6.59
N ASN A 15 -0.48 11.83 7.24
CA ASN A 15 -0.62 11.80 8.70
C ASN A 15 0.72 11.61 9.41
N ASP A 16 1.62 10.79 8.87
CA ASP A 16 2.97 10.63 9.41
C ASP A 16 3.78 11.94 9.32
N HIS A 17 3.71 12.64 8.18
CA HIS A 17 4.37 13.94 8.02
C HIS A 17 3.81 15.00 8.98
N ILE A 18 2.50 15.07 9.18
CA ILE A 18 1.85 15.99 10.13
C ILE A 18 2.39 15.74 11.56
N LYS A 19 2.44 14.47 11.97
CA LYS A 19 2.97 14.10 13.30
C LYS A 19 4.44 14.45 13.46
N ARG A 20 5.26 14.19 12.45
CA ARG A 20 6.69 14.55 12.47
C ARG A 20 6.94 16.04 12.50
N ALA A 21 6.01 16.83 11.93
CA ALA A 21 6.05 18.29 12.02
C ALA A 21 5.60 18.84 13.38
N GLY A 22 5.27 17.96 14.34
CA GLY A 22 4.88 18.34 15.71
C GLY A 22 3.39 18.63 15.88
N TYR A 23 2.57 18.42 14.84
CA TYR A 23 1.12 18.62 14.95
C TYR A 23 0.42 17.39 15.53
N GLN A 24 -0.73 17.63 16.15
CA GLN A 24 -1.61 16.58 16.66
C GLN A 24 -2.73 16.31 15.66
N ILE A 25 -3.15 15.06 15.59
CA ILE A 25 -4.30 14.63 14.79
C ILE A 25 -5.42 14.30 15.76
N TRP A 26 -6.55 14.99 15.59
CA TRP A 26 -7.73 14.82 16.43
C TRP A 26 -8.83 14.11 15.64
N LEU A 27 -9.55 13.21 16.31
CA LEU A 27 -10.74 12.58 15.79
C LEU A 27 -11.97 13.29 16.38
N GLU A 28 -12.90 13.73 15.51
CA GLU A 28 -14.21 14.22 15.94
C GLU A 28 -15.25 13.09 15.77
N PRO A 29 -15.65 12.42 16.87
CA PRO A 29 -16.55 11.26 16.79
C PRO A 29 -17.97 11.59 16.33
N LYS A 30 -18.36 12.87 16.41
CA LYS A 30 -19.69 13.36 16.00
C LYS A 30 -19.75 13.70 14.51
N ALA A 31 -18.61 13.80 13.84
CA ALA A 31 -18.57 14.07 12.41
C ALA A 31 -18.96 12.79 11.64
N LEU A 32 -20.10 12.82 10.98
CA LEU A 32 -20.60 11.71 10.18
C LEU A 32 -20.43 12.01 8.70
N ILE A 33 -19.69 11.17 8.00
CA ILE A 33 -19.50 11.25 6.55
C ILE A 33 -20.02 9.97 5.91
N TYR A 34 -20.92 10.11 4.95
CA TYR A 34 -21.37 8.98 4.13
C TYR A 34 -20.41 8.78 2.96
N HIS A 35 -19.56 7.76 3.04
CA HIS A 35 -18.60 7.43 2.01
C HIS A 35 -19.02 6.20 1.20
N LYS A 36 -19.21 6.36 -0.12
CA LYS A 36 -19.46 5.24 -1.04
C LYS A 36 -18.14 4.60 -1.42
N GLU A 37 -17.72 3.61 -0.64
CA GLU A 37 -16.47 2.89 -0.93
C GLU A 37 -16.51 2.14 -2.26
N SER A 38 -15.37 2.17 -2.96
CA SER A 38 -15.09 1.31 -4.11
C SER A 38 -16.05 1.42 -5.29
N VAL A 39 -16.76 2.54 -5.45
CA VAL A 39 -17.66 2.74 -6.60
C VAL A 39 -16.85 2.80 -7.91
N SER A 40 -15.72 3.49 -7.88
CA SER A 40 -14.86 3.68 -9.07
C SER A 40 -13.86 2.54 -9.31
N VAL A 41 -13.42 1.86 -8.28
CA VAL A 41 -12.36 0.83 -8.38
C VAL A 41 -12.90 -0.60 -8.28
N GLY A 42 -14.13 -0.76 -7.77
CA GLY A 42 -14.72 -2.06 -7.45
C GLY A 42 -14.20 -2.65 -6.14
N ARG A 43 -15.04 -3.48 -5.49
CA ARG A 43 -14.67 -4.10 -4.20
C ARG A 43 -13.52 -5.10 -4.33
N VAL A 44 -13.47 -5.81 -5.47
CA VAL A 44 -12.45 -6.81 -5.79
C VAL A 44 -11.88 -6.46 -7.15
N SER A 45 -10.73 -5.79 -7.18
CA SER A 45 -10.07 -5.40 -8.42
C SER A 45 -8.57 -5.61 -8.34
N GLY A 46 -7.96 -5.95 -9.47
CA GLY A 46 -6.51 -6.07 -9.58
C GLY A 46 -5.78 -4.76 -9.27
N LEU A 47 -6.38 -3.64 -9.66
CA LEU A 47 -5.88 -2.30 -9.35
C LEU A 47 -5.74 -2.10 -7.83
N LYS A 48 -6.81 -2.36 -7.09
CA LYS A 48 -6.82 -2.27 -5.63
C LYS A 48 -5.75 -3.17 -5.01
N GLU A 49 -5.70 -4.43 -5.45
CA GLU A 49 -4.76 -5.41 -4.91
C GLU A 49 -3.31 -5.02 -5.16
N TYR A 50 -2.99 -4.56 -6.37
CA TYR A 50 -1.65 -4.11 -6.70
C TYR A 50 -1.22 -2.91 -5.84
N PHE A 51 -2.01 -1.82 -5.82
CA PHE A 51 -1.63 -0.61 -5.11
C PHE A 51 -1.62 -0.78 -3.59
N MET A 52 -2.52 -1.57 -3.02
CA MET A 52 -2.49 -1.88 -1.58
C MET A 52 -1.18 -2.55 -1.15
N ASN A 53 -0.69 -3.51 -1.94
CA ASN A 53 0.57 -4.21 -1.61
C ASN A 53 1.80 -3.37 -1.95
N ARG A 54 1.81 -2.71 -3.13
CA ARG A 54 2.90 -1.81 -3.54
C ARG A 54 3.09 -0.67 -2.55
N ASN A 55 2.03 0.01 -2.20
CA ASN A 55 2.08 1.21 -1.37
C ASN A 55 2.36 0.89 0.09
N ARG A 56 1.98 -0.29 0.58
CA ARG A 56 2.38 -0.77 1.91
C ARG A 56 3.90 -0.87 2.04
N LEU A 57 4.57 -1.44 1.06
CA LEU A 57 6.03 -1.53 1.02
C LEU A 57 6.67 -0.16 0.80
N LEU A 58 6.13 0.64 -0.11
CA LEU A 58 6.60 2.00 -0.38
C LEU A 58 6.50 2.90 0.87
N PHE A 59 5.39 2.82 1.60
CA PHE A 59 5.18 3.58 2.83
C PHE A 59 6.28 3.28 3.88
N ILE A 60 6.59 2.02 4.09
CA ILE A 60 7.68 1.64 5.01
C ILE A 60 9.04 2.14 4.53
N ARG A 61 9.34 2.05 3.22
CA ARG A 61 10.59 2.58 2.66
C ARG A 61 10.74 4.09 2.83
N ARG A 62 9.65 4.82 2.82
CA ARG A 62 9.65 6.29 2.97
C ARG A 62 9.68 6.74 4.42
N ASN A 63 8.97 6.05 5.28
CA ASN A 63 8.62 6.55 6.62
C ASN A 63 9.24 5.75 7.77
N ALA A 64 9.89 4.62 7.53
CA ALA A 64 10.53 3.85 8.59
C ALA A 64 11.65 4.63 9.28
N PRO A 65 11.77 4.54 10.61
CA PRO A 65 12.77 5.27 11.38
C PRO A 65 14.20 4.76 11.16
N SER A 66 14.38 3.54 10.66
CA SER A 66 15.68 2.94 10.43
C SER A 66 15.69 1.89 9.34
N ALA A 67 16.88 1.61 8.79
CA ALA A 67 17.07 0.52 7.82
C ALA A 67 16.71 -0.84 8.40
N LEU A 68 16.96 -1.06 9.70
CA LEU A 68 16.58 -2.29 10.39
C LEU A 68 15.07 -2.50 10.37
N THR A 69 14.28 -1.45 10.59
CA THR A 69 12.80 -1.53 10.51
C THR A 69 12.35 -1.92 9.10
N ILE A 70 12.97 -1.36 8.06
CA ILE A 70 12.68 -1.74 6.67
C ILE A 70 12.99 -3.24 6.46
N MET A 71 14.17 -3.67 6.88
CA MET A 71 14.61 -5.06 6.71
C MET A 71 13.67 -6.06 7.42
N VAL A 72 13.33 -5.80 8.68
CA VAL A 72 12.41 -6.65 9.46
C VAL A 72 11.04 -6.70 8.80
N PHE A 73 10.51 -5.55 8.36
CA PHE A 73 9.21 -5.48 7.70
C PHE A 73 9.20 -6.24 6.38
N TYR A 74 10.26 -6.12 5.56
CA TYR A 74 10.36 -6.84 4.28
C TYR A 74 10.43 -8.35 4.50
N ASN A 75 11.21 -8.82 5.47
CA ASN A 75 11.24 -10.24 5.80
C ASN A 75 9.86 -10.74 6.25
N TYR A 76 9.20 -10.03 7.17
CA TYR A 76 7.85 -10.36 7.58
C TYR A 76 6.87 -10.37 6.38
N PHE A 77 6.94 -9.36 5.51
CA PHE A 77 6.05 -9.26 4.35
C PHE A 77 6.28 -10.41 3.38
N ILE A 78 7.52 -10.73 3.05
CA ILE A 78 7.87 -11.78 2.08
C ILE A 78 7.55 -13.17 2.63
N PHE A 79 7.95 -13.47 3.87
CA PHE A 79 7.87 -14.83 4.41
C PHE A 79 6.56 -15.15 5.13
N VAL A 80 5.80 -14.15 5.56
CA VAL A 80 4.54 -14.35 6.29
C VAL A 80 3.34 -13.83 5.48
N VAL A 81 3.36 -12.56 5.09
CA VAL A 81 2.21 -11.93 4.45
C VAL A 81 2.00 -12.46 3.02
N THR A 82 3.08 -12.58 2.25
CA THR A 82 3.00 -13.04 0.86
C THR A 82 2.44 -14.47 0.74
N PRO A 83 2.98 -15.49 1.43
CA PRO A 83 2.43 -16.85 1.35
C PRO A 83 0.97 -16.90 1.81
N ARG A 84 0.64 -16.23 2.90
CA ARG A 84 -0.74 -16.15 3.40
C ARG A 84 -1.70 -15.57 2.37
N ASN A 85 -1.32 -14.47 1.72
CA ASN A 85 -2.14 -13.84 0.69
C ASN A 85 -2.27 -14.73 -0.55
N MET A 86 -1.20 -15.37 -0.99
CA MET A 86 -1.23 -16.29 -2.13
C MET A 86 -2.19 -17.47 -1.89
N ILE A 87 -2.14 -18.08 -0.70
CA ILE A 87 -3.08 -19.13 -0.30
C ILE A 87 -4.52 -18.61 -0.34
N ASN A 88 -4.77 -17.40 0.21
CA ASN A 88 -6.09 -16.79 0.22
C ASN A 88 -6.60 -16.49 -1.21
N TYR A 89 -5.76 -16.03 -2.12
CA TYR A 89 -6.14 -15.78 -3.51
C TYR A 89 -6.51 -17.09 -4.24
N ILE A 90 -5.73 -18.15 -4.03
CA ILE A 90 -6.03 -19.47 -4.61
C ILE A 90 -7.38 -19.98 -4.08
N ARG A 91 -7.58 -19.93 -2.74
CA ARG A 91 -8.84 -20.39 -2.10
C ARG A 91 -10.06 -19.61 -2.57
N LYS A 92 -9.92 -18.32 -2.88
CA LYS A 92 -10.99 -17.45 -3.38
C LYS A 92 -11.13 -17.44 -4.90
N GLY A 93 -10.31 -18.19 -5.63
CA GLY A 93 -10.33 -18.24 -7.09
C GLY A 93 -9.69 -17.03 -7.79
N HIS A 94 -8.97 -16.16 -7.06
CA HIS A 94 -8.35 -14.95 -7.61
C HIS A 94 -6.89 -15.19 -8.05
N LYS A 95 -6.68 -16.15 -8.95
CA LYS A 95 -5.33 -16.61 -9.36
C LYS A 95 -4.42 -15.46 -9.86
N GLY A 96 -4.97 -14.47 -10.58
CA GLY A 96 -4.21 -13.34 -11.09
C GLY A 96 -3.64 -12.41 -10.02
N PHE A 97 -4.19 -12.42 -8.81
CA PHE A 97 -3.74 -11.54 -7.72
C PHE A 97 -2.37 -11.93 -7.16
N SER A 98 -2.00 -13.19 -7.25
CA SER A 98 -0.64 -13.63 -6.89
C SER A 98 0.42 -12.99 -7.78
N ALA A 99 0.18 -12.87 -9.08
CA ALA A 99 1.08 -12.19 -10.01
C ALA A 99 1.17 -10.68 -9.70
N LEU A 100 0.06 -10.04 -9.35
CA LEU A 100 0.03 -8.63 -8.98
C LEU A 100 0.77 -8.36 -7.67
N LEU A 101 0.65 -9.26 -6.69
CA LEU A 101 1.41 -9.19 -5.44
C LEU A 101 2.92 -9.28 -5.69
N LEU A 102 3.36 -10.24 -6.50
CA LEU A 102 4.77 -10.38 -6.87
C LEU A 102 5.27 -9.17 -7.66
N LYS A 103 4.46 -8.64 -8.58
CA LYS A 103 4.76 -7.41 -9.33
C LYS A 103 4.91 -6.20 -8.39
N ALA A 104 4.07 -6.08 -7.38
CA ALA A 104 4.16 -5.03 -6.37
C ALA A 104 5.45 -5.11 -5.54
N ILE A 105 5.87 -6.31 -5.15
CA ILE A 105 7.14 -6.56 -4.46
C ILE A 105 8.30 -6.20 -5.40
N TRP A 106 8.30 -6.71 -6.64
CA TRP A 106 9.34 -6.45 -7.63
C TRP A 106 9.52 -4.96 -7.90
N TRP A 107 8.43 -4.22 -8.07
CA TRP A 107 8.48 -2.78 -8.24
C TRP A 107 9.24 -2.10 -7.09
N ASN A 108 8.95 -2.49 -5.84
CA ASN A 108 9.60 -1.92 -4.67
C ASN A 108 11.08 -2.29 -4.54
N LEU A 109 11.53 -3.38 -5.16
CA LEU A 109 12.94 -3.79 -5.18
C LEU A 109 13.74 -3.11 -6.28
N THR A 110 13.09 -2.69 -7.37
CA THR A 110 13.75 -2.19 -8.58
C THR A 110 13.62 -0.67 -8.79
N HIS A 111 12.65 -0.02 -8.17
CA HIS A 111 12.39 1.41 -8.34
C HIS A 111 12.80 2.23 -7.12
N ASP A 112 13.21 3.47 -7.35
CA ASP A 112 13.45 4.42 -6.26
C ASP A 112 12.14 4.74 -5.53
N LYS A 113 12.24 5.07 -4.22
CA LYS A 113 11.09 5.42 -3.39
C LYS A 113 10.38 6.72 -3.82
N ASN A 114 11.01 7.54 -4.64
CA ASN A 114 10.45 8.77 -5.21
C ASN A 114 10.03 8.61 -6.67
N SER A 115 10.11 7.39 -7.23
CA SER A 115 9.71 7.12 -8.62
C SER A 115 8.26 7.52 -8.87
N THR A 116 8.02 8.19 -10.00
CA THR A 116 6.69 8.53 -10.50
C THR A 116 6.08 7.41 -11.36
N ASP A 117 6.87 6.39 -11.70
CA ASP A 117 6.36 5.20 -12.38
C ASP A 117 5.43 4.43 -11.42
N LEU A 118 4.21 4.21 -11.84
CA LEU A 118 3.22 3.49 -11.05
C LEU A 118 3.38 1.97 -11.14
N GLY A 119 4.08 1.47 -12.16
CA GLY A 119 4.27 0.04 -12.39
C GLY A 119 2.98 -0.73 -12.73
N TYR A 120 1.89 -0.03 -13.03
CA TYR A 120 0.59 -0.61 -13.38
C TYR A 120 -0.02 0.16 -14.55
N PRO A 121 -0.48 -0.51 -15.63
CA PRO A 121 -1.15 0.16 -16.73
C PRO A 121 -2.51 0.71 -16.28
N LEU A 122 -2.73 2.00 -16.49
CA LEU A 122 -3.99 2.69 -16.18
C LEU A 122 -4.82 2.86 -17.48
N ASN A 123 -5.03 1.79 -18.21
CA ASN A 123 -5.83 1.83 -19.46
C ASN A 123 -7.32 1.77 -19.16
#